data_267815338fd950c30bb1e782405a57dc
#
_entry.id   267815338fd950c30bb1e782405a57dc
#
_cell.length_a   1.000
_cell.length_b   1.000
_cell.length_c   1.000
_cell.angle_alpha   90.00
_cell.angle_beta   90.00
_cell.angle_gamma   90.00
#
_symmetry.space_group_name_H-M   'P 1'
#
loop_
_entity.id
_entity.type
_entity.pdbx_description
1 polymer ?
#
loop_
_entity_poly.entity_id
_entity_poly.type
_entity_poly.pdbx_seq_one_letter_code
_entity_poly.pdbx_strand_id
1 'polypeptide(L)'
;MRQSSYSISLGKKDIRELAGDHFVNINIKVAKTDVESSLVKGVLPAGTVVNNRGIPANDATAFGIVYSDIEFNDSMGTEILPVMIHGFVNKAKLKKFTNVDIAQEAIKAMNMISFL
;
A
#
# COMPACT_ATOMS: atom_id res chain seq x y z
N MET A 1 -8.02 20.05 -8.60
CA MET A 1 -7.70 19.40 -8.79
C MET A 1 -7.59 18.97 -9.49
N ARG A 2 -7.68 18.78 -9.40
CA ARG A 2 -7.42 18.14 -9.77
C ARG A 2 -7.27 17.43 -10.30
N GLN A 3 -7.22 17.36 -10.43
CA GLN A 3 -7.05 16.52 -10.77
C GLN A 3 -6.54 15.90 -10.99
N SER A 4 -6.30 15.89 -10.71
CA SER A 4 -5.77 15.08 -10.84
C SER A 4 -5.75 14.06 -11.07
N SER A 5 -6.05 13.81 -10.95
CA SER A 5 -6.00 12.82 -11.07
C SER A 5 -6.52 11.99 -11.74
N TYR A 6 -6.96 11.57 -12.32
CA TYR A 6 -7.32 10.81 -12.87
C TYR A 6 -6.84 10.27 -13.89
N SER A 7 -6.78 10.56 -14.45
CA SER A 7 -6.19 10.12 -15.57
C SER A 7 -5.06 9.35 -15.38
N ILE A 8 -4.51 9.67 -14.50
CA ILE A 8 -3.46 9.13 -14.18
C ILE A 8 -3.32 7.81 -14.09
N SER A 9 -4.20 7.16 -13.90
CA SER A 9 -4.08 5.78 -13.57
C SER A 9 -3.99 4.85 -14.72
N LEU A 10 -3.82 5.29 -15.91
CA LEU A 10 -3.61 4.39 -17.01
C LEU A 10 -2.37 3.57 -16.76
N GLY A 11 -2.53 2.26 -16.74
CA GLY A 11 -1.41 1.35 -16.53
C GLY A 11 -0.95 1.22 -15.08
N LYS A 12 -1.54 1.96 -14.16
CA LYS A 12 -1.18 1.89 -12.75
C LYS A 12 -2.25 1.18 -11.96
N LYS A 13 -1.83 0.51 -10.89
CA LYS A 13 -2.75 -0.15 -9.97
C LYS A 13 -3.35 0.89 -9.04
N ASP A 14 -4.64 0.76 -8.79
CA ASP A 14 -5.36 1.65 -7.88
C ASP A 14 -6.14 0.81 -6.88
N ILE A 15 -5.80 0.91 -5.61
CA ILE A 15 -6.44 0.14 -4.56
C ILE A 15 -7.71 0.78 -4.02
N ARG A 16 -8.00 2.02 -4.40
CA ARG A 16 -9.18 2.72 -3.88
C ARG A 16 -10.46 2.14 -4.45
N GLU A 17 -11.52 2.18 -3.68
CA GLU A 17 -12.81 1.67 -4.11
C GLU A 17 -13.77 2.78 -4.48
N LEU A 18 -13.91 3.75 -3.61
CA LEU A 18 -14.90 4.82 -3.76
C LEU A 18 -14.25 6.18 -3.54
N ALA A 19 -14.91 7.23 -4.01
CA ALA A 19 -14.52 8.61 -3.71
C ALA A 19 -13.02 8.84 -3.88
N GLY A 20 -12.56 8.82 -5.12
CA GLY A 20 -11.15 8.88 -5.47
C GLY A 20 -10.27 9.82 -4.66
N ASP A 21 -10.81 10.98 -4.24
CA ASP A 21 -10.05 11.96 -3.47
C ASP A 21 -10.20 11.81 -1.97
N HIS A 22 -11.00 10.85 -1.51
CA HIS A 22 -11.28 10.70 -0.09
C HIS A 22 -10.31 9.69 0.54
N PHE A 23 -9.06 10.10 0.63
CA PHE A 23 -8.04 9.24 1.24
C PHE A 23 -6.90 10.11 1.77
N VAL A 24 -6.10 9.54 2.68
CA VAL A 24 -4.92 10.20 3.22
C VAL A 24 -3.74 9.26 3.11
N ASN A 25 -2.67 9.72 2.50
CA ASN A 25 -1.40 9.01 2.43
C ASN A 25 -0.36 9.75 3.24
N ILE A 26 0.58 9.00 3.81
CA ILE A 26 1.80 9.56 4.38
C ILE A 26 2.98 8.88 3.70
N ASN A 27 4.13 9.52 3.75
CA ASN A 27 5.35 8.95 3.18
C ASN A 27 6.19 8.35 4.31
N ILE A 28 6.59 7.09 4.15
CA ILE A 28 7.43 6.40 5.13
C ILE A 28 8.70 5.95 4.41
N LYS A 29 9.84 6.34 4.96
CA LYS A 29 11.13 5.91 4.41
C LYS A 29 11.43 4.51 4.91
N VAL A 30 11.79 3.60 4.01
CA VAL A 30 12.05 2.22 4.37
C VAL A 30 13.33 1.73 3.71
N ALA A 31 14.09 0.89 4.42
CA ALA A 31 15.30 0.29 3.86
C ALA A 31 14.93 -0.91 3.01
N LYS A 32 15.66 -1.09 1.92
CA LYS A 32 15.43 -2.23 1.02
C LYS A 32 15.52 -3.55 1.77
N THR A 33 16.47 -3.66 2.71
CA THR A 33 16.65 -4.90 3.47
C THR A 33 15.44 -5.25 4.33
N ASP A 34 14.64 -4.27 4.73
CA ASP A 34 13.46 -4.49 5.56
C ASP A 34 12.26 -5.00 4.77
N VAL A 35 12.27 -4.86 3.45
CA VAL A 35 11.16 -5.28 2.60
C VAL A 35 11.57 -6.37 1.61
N GLU A 36 12.82 -6.75 1.61
CA GLU A 36 13.39 -7.64 0.59
C GLU A 36 12.63 -8.94 0.39
N SER A 37 12.18 -9.55 1.46
CA SER A 37 11.45 -10.82 1.37
C SER A 37 10.05 -10.66 0.77
N SER A 38 9.56 -9.43 0.69
CA SER A 38 8.22 -9.16 0.16
C SER A 38 8.26 -8.62 -1.27
N LEU A 39 9.43 -8.42 -1.83
CA LEU A 39 9.55 -7.90 -3.18
C LEU A 39 9.22 -8.98 -4.21
N VAL A 40 8.50 -8.59 -5.26
CA VAL A 40 8.22 -9.45 -6.40
C VAL A 40 8.96 -8.86 -7.57
N LYS A 41 10.02 -9.55 -8.03
CA LYS A 41 10.90 -9.06 -9.09
C LYS A 41 11.45 -7.67 -8.77
N GLY A 42 11.79 -7.44 -7.51
CA GLY A 42 12.35 -6.16 -7.06
C GLY A 42 11.34 -5.07 -6.80
N VAL A 43 10.05 -5.37 -6.87
CA VAL A 43 8.97 -4.38 -6.69
C VAL A 43 8.16 -4.72 -5.44
N LEU A 44 7.93 -3.72 -4.58
CA LEU A 44 6.98 -3.86 -3.48
C LEU A 44 5.61 -3.50 -4.04
N PRO A 45 4.67 -4.46 -4.12
CA PRO A 45 3.42 -4.19 -4.83
C PRO A 45 2.47 -3.28 -4.06
N ALA A 46 1.70 -2.49 -4.80
CA ALA A 46 0.59 -1.73 -4.25
C ALA A 46 -0.33 -2.71 -3.53
N GLY A 47 -0.85 -2.32 -2.39
CA GLY A 47 -1.73 -3.17 -1.60
C GLY A 47 -1.02 -3.93 -0.48
N THR A 48 0.31 -3.88 -0.42
CA THR A 48 1.06 -4.53 0.66
C THR A 48 0.72 -3.84 1.98
N VAL A 49 0.35 -4.62 3.00
CA VAL A 49 0.05 -4.12 4.33
C VAL A 49 1.36 -3.94 5.10
N VAL A 50 1.57 -2.77 5.66
CA VAL A 50 2.83 -2.46 6.36
C VAL A 50 2.54 -1.91 7.76
N ASN A 51 3.53 -2.01 8.65
CA ASN A 51 3.45 -1.41 9.97
C ASN A 51 3.85 0.08 9.90
N ASN A 52 3.93 0.74 11.07
CA ASN A 52 4.21 2.18 11.10
C ASN A 52 5.65 2.54 10.71
N ARG A 53 6.50 1.55 10.46
CA ARG A 53 7.84 1.78 9.95
C ARG A 53 7.95 1.39 8.48
N GLY A 54 6.83 1.05 7.85
CA GLY A 54 6.82 0.66 6.45
C GLY A 54 7.23 -0.78 6.18
N ILE A 55 7.40 -1.59 7.21
CA ILE A 55 7.81 -2.97 7.07
C ILE A 55 6.56 -3.83 6.87
N PRO A 56 6.52 -4.73 5.87
CA PRO A 56 5.35 -5.58 5.64
C PRO A 56 4.91 -6.32 6.90
N ALA A 57 3.64 -6.19 7.24
CA ALA A 57 3.09 -6.77 8.45
C ALA A 57 1.57 -6.93 8.30
N ASN A 58 1.14 -8.11 7.87
CA ASN A 58 -0.29 -8.41 7.70
C ASN A 58 -0.84 -9.03 8.99
N ASP A 59 -0.84 -8.23 10.06
CA ASP A 59 -1.21 -8.70 11.40
C ASP A 59 -1.70 -7.53 12.25
N ALA A 60 -1.75 -7.71 13.56
CA ALA A 60 -2.24 -6.69 14.48
C ALA A 60 -1.36 -5.43 14.56
N THR A 61 -0.15 -5.47 13.99
CA THR A 61 0.71 -4.28 13.94
C THR A 61 0.52 -3.47 12.66
N ALA A 62 -0.41 -3.87 11.80
CA ALA A 62 -0.69 -3.17 10.55
C ALA A 62 -1.05 -1.71 10.80
N PHE A 63 -0.49 -0.83 9.99
CA PHE A 63 -0.68 0.61 10.14
C PHE A 63 -1.29 1.22 8.88
N GLY A 64 -0.92 0.73 7.72
CA GLY A 64 -1.44 1.24 6.47
C GLY A 64 -1.12 0.32 5.30
N ILE A 65 -1.44 0.79 4.10
CA ILE A 65 -1.34 -0.01 2.88
C ILE A 65 -0.54 0.77 1.85
N VAL A 66 0.43 0.12 1.24
CA VAL A 66 1.24 0.74 0.18
C VAL A 66 0.34 1.16 -0.96
N TYR A 67 0.38 2.44 -1.32
CA TYR A 67 -0.55 3.03 -2.27
C TYR A 67 -0.24 2.70 -3.73
N SER A 68 1.03 2.55 -4.07
CA SER A 68 1.44 2.26 -5.45
C SER A 68 2.66 1.35 -5.44
N ASP A 69 2.93 0.70 -6.58
CA ASP A 69 4.12 -0.16 -6.71
C ASP A 69 5.38 0.68 -6.51
N ILE A 70 6.33 0.18 -5.73
CA ILE A 70 7.60 0.86 -5.51
C ILE A 70 8.73 -0.07 -5.96
N GLU A 71 9.54 0.39 -6.89
CA GLU A 71 10.62 -0.40 -7.42
C GLU A 71 11.89 -0.20 -6.60
N PHE A 72 12.53 -1.31 -6.20
CA PHE A 72 13.77 -1.27 -5.43
C PHE A 72 14.98 -1.75 -6.22
N ASN A 73 14.81 -2.11 -7.49
CA ASN A 73 15.92 -2.68 -8.28
C ASN A 73 17.13 -1.74 -8.36
N ASP A 74 16.86 -0.45 -8.54
CA ASP A 74 17.93 0.53 -8.65
C ASP A 74 18.11 1.32 -7.35
N SER A 75 17.57 0.80 -6.25
CA SER A 75 17.62 1.52 -4.98
C SER A 75 19.02 1.55 -4.41
N MET A 76 19.39 2.69 -3.84
CA MET A 76 20.65 2.87 -3.15
C MET A 76 20.57 2.51 -1.67
N GLY A 77 19.52 1.80 -1.28
CA GLY A 77 19.38 1.32 0.09
C GLY A 77 18.07 1.71 0.76
N THR A 78 17.47 2.83 0.39
CA THR A 78 16.18 3.27 0.96
C THR A 78 15.29 3.82 -0.12
N GLU A 79 13.97 3.72 0.11
CA GLU A 79 12.96 4.31 -0.76
C GLU A 79 11.86 4.89 0.11
N ILE A 80 11.06 5.76 -0.47
CA ILE A 80 9.92 6.36 0.21
C ILE A 80 8.66 5.67 -0.27
N LEU A 81 7.88 5.12 0.69
CA LEU A 81 6.62 4.48 0.40
C LEU A 81 5.47 5.43 0.65
N PRO A 82 4.59 5.67 -0.34
CA PRO A 82 3.32 6.32 -0.05
C PRO A 82 2.40 5.29 0.58
N VAL A 83 2.03 5.51 1.83
CA VAL A 83 1.23 4.56 2.61
C VAL A 83 -0.13 5.18 2.91
N MET A 84 -1.20 4.52 2.46
CA MET A 84 -2.56 4.96 2.74
C MET A 84 -2.93 4.61 4.17
N ILE A 85 -3.38 5.59 4.94
CA ILE A 85 -3.78 5.39 6.33
C ILE A 85 -5.25 5.70 6.56
N HIS A 86 -5.96 6.23 5.56
CA HIS A 86 -7.38 6.55 5.65
C HIS A 86 -7.99 6.47 4.26
N GLY A 87 -9.14 5.84 4.13
CA GLY A 87 -9.85 5.74 2.86
C GLY A 87 -10.70 4.50 2.73
N PHE A 88 -11.08 4.21 1.48
CA PHE A 88 -11.91 3.06 1.15
C PHE A 88 -11.12 2.16 0.20
N VAL A 89 -11.02 0.89 0.52
CA VAL A 89 -10.18 -0.04 -0.22
C VAL A 89 -10.96 -1.28 -0.63
N ASN A 90 -10.74 -1.75 -1.84
CA ASN A 90 -11.36 -2.96 -2.36
C ASN A 90 -10.47 -4.15 -2.02
N LYS A 91 -10.96 -5.08 -1.18
CA LYS A 91 -10.17 -6.24 -0.76
C LYS A 91 -9.80 -7.16 -1.92
N ALA A 92 -10.67 -7.29 -2.91
CA ALA A 92 -10.38 -8.14 -4.05
C ALA A 92 -9.21 -7.58 -4.87
N LYS A 93 -9.12 -6.25 -4.98
CA LYS A 93 -8.00 -5.62 -5.66
C LYS A 93 -6.70 -5.84 -4.91
N LEU A 94 -6.73 -5.78 -3.57
CA LEU A 94 -5.54 -6.04 -2.77
C LEU A 94 -5.03 -7.45 -3.05
N LYS A 95 -5.92 -8.43 -3.02
CA LYS A 95 -5.52 -9.81 -3.28
C LYS A 95 -5.00 -9.97 -4.70
N LYS A 96 -5.61 -9.29 -5.66
CA LYS A 96 -5.16 -9.36 -7.05
C LYS A 96 -3.73 -8.83 -7.20
N PHE A 97 -3.41 -7.73 -6.51
CA PHE A 97 -2.10 -7.11 -6.65
C PHE A 97 -1.01 -7.80 -5.83
N THR A 98 -1.35 -8.29 -4.64
CA THR A 98 -0.37 -8.88 -3.73
C THR A 98 -0.40 -10.40 -3.71
N ASN A 99 -1.47 -11.00 -4.23
CA ASN A 99 -1.72 -12.44 -4.18
C ASN A 99 -1.82 -12.96 -2.74
N VAL A 100 -2.20 -12.10 -1.80
CA VAL A 100 -2.34 -12.43 -0.38
C VAL A 100 -3.65 -11.85 0.14
N ASP A 101 -4.38 -12.63 0.94
CA ASP A 101 -5.57 -12.12 1.61
C ASP A 101 -5.18 -11.29 2.82
N ILE A 102 -5.87 -10.19 3.03
CA ILE A 102 -5.59 -9.36 4.20
C ILE A 102 -6.16 -10.05 5.44
N ALA A 103 -5.37 -10.12 6.50
CA ALA A 103 -5.78 -10.76 7.74
C ALA A 103 -6.80 -9.92 8.50
N GLN A 104 -7.71 -10.57 9.24
CA GLN A 104 -8.71 -9.87 10.05
C GLN A 104 -8.05 -8.98 11.10
N GLU A 105 -6.95 -9.43 11.68
CA GLU A 105 -6.20 -8.64 12.66
C GLU A 105 -5.68 -7.35 12.07
N ALA A 106 -5.24 -7.41 10.80
CA ALA A 106 -4.75 -6.22 10.10
C ALA A 106 -5.91 -5.26 9.81
N ILE A 107 -7.05 -5.78 9.39
CA ILE A 107 -8.24 -4.95 9.14
C ILE A 107 -8.64 -4.21 10.41
N LYS A 108 -8.65 -4.90 11.55
CA LYS A 108 -9.02 -4.29 12.83
C LYS A 108 -8.01 -3.22 13.26
N ALA A 109 -6.74 -3.44 12.98
CA ALA A 109 -5.69 -2.50 13.36
C ALA A 109 -5.77 -1.20 12.54
N MET A 110 -6.21 -1.30 11.29
CA MET A 110 -6.31 -0.14 10.39
C MET A 110 -7.73 0.42 10.39
N ASN A 111 -8.16 0.93 11.54
CA ASN A 111 -9.55 1.32 11.75
C ASN A 111 -9.99 2.59 11.00
N MET A 112 -9.09 3.30 10.37
CA MET A 112 -9.44 4.46 9.54
C MET A 112 -9.59 4.10 8.07
N ILE A 113 -9.44 2.83 7.72
CA ILE A 113 -9.63 2.34 6.36
C ILE A 113 -10.84 1.42 6.35
N SER A 114 -11.77 1.67 5.44
CA SER A 114 -12.93 0.80 5.24
C SER A 114 -12.61 -0.18 4.11
N PHE A 115 -12.77 -1.46 4.39
CA PHE A 115 -12.48 -2.51 3.41
C PHE A 115 -13.79 -3.03 2.83
N LEU A 116 -13.94 -2.90 1.52
CA LEU A 116 -15.17 -3.25 0.81
C LEU A 116 -15.00 -4.47 -0.10
#